data_8483c0fc648090fa41450b7a0eafd1a0
#
_entry.id   8483c0fc648090fa41450b7a0eafd1a0
#
_cell.length_a   1.000
_cell.length_b   1.000
_cell.length_c   1.000
_cell.angle_alpha   90.00
_cell.angle_beta   90.00
_cell.angle_gamma   90.00
#
_symmetry.space_group_name_H-M   'P 1'
#
loop_
_entity.id
_entity.type
_entity.pdbx_description
1 polymer ?
#
loop_
_entity_poly.entity_id
_entity_poly.type
_entity_poly.pdbx_seq_one_letter_code
_entity_poly.pdbx_strand_id
1 'polypeptide(L)'
;MQVVQAAQMDWGENLASHRQGGMAHKVLFEGEEGSPDNYVLVLAREGSDYYSPRHRHAWDQVRFCLEGSVPIGRDLSVDAGEIGYFPEGVPYGPQAGGPDRIVLLLQFAGSSGLGYLSAGQMRRAREALSAEGRFEKGVFRRERGEGPKNQDAYEAIWRQATGRPIVYPKPRYKTPIVIRPGGFPWRPAEGVAGVRRRTLGVFPERGLSLDMVALDKGAAWAADPGDARRLVFVTAGAGRWGEEAYVTQSAIRLEPGEGATVSAAEDTELFVIAAAPIRTAAAGA
;
A
#
# COMPACT_ATOMS: atom_id res chain seq x y z
N MET A 1 18.68 4.21 4.24
CA MET A 1 17.89 4.85 3.16
C MET A 1 18.06 4.08 1.86
N GLN A 2 17.00 3.96 1.06
CA GLN A 2 17.02 3.31 -0.25
C GLN A 2 16.14 4.11 -1.24
N VAL A 3 16.60 4.25 -2.48
CA VAL A 3 15.86 4.90 -3.58
C VAL A 3 15.65 3.89 -4.71
N VAL A 4 14.43 3.85 -5.26
CA VAL A 4 14.05 3.01 -6.39
C VAL A 4 13.34 3.88 -7.42
N GLN A 5 13.72 3.77 -8.69
CA GLN A 5 13.10 4.51 -9.80
C GLN A 5 12.15 3.58 -10.57
N ALA A 6 10.85 3.73 -10.35
CA ALA A 6 9.85 2.85 -10.97
C ALA A 6 9.86 2.93 -12.52
N ALA A 7 10.28 4.06 -13.09
CA ALA A 7 10.41 4.21 -14.55
C ALA A 7 11.41 3.22 -15.18
N GLN A 8 12.41 2.78 -14.40
CA GLN A 8 13.45 1.84 -14.85
C GLN A 8 13.09 0.37 -14.61
N MET A 9 11.92 0.11 -14.03
CA MET A 9 11.45 -1.24 -13.72
C MET A 9 10.47 -1.72 -14.78
N ASP A 10 10.55 -2.99 -15.12
CA ASP A 10 9.52 -3.65 -15.92
C ASP A 10 8.26 -3.95 -15.08
N TRP A 11 7.12 -4.04 -15.75
CA TRP A 11 5.91 -4.54 -15.13
C TRP A 11 6.03 -6.06 -14.95
N GLY A 12 5.97 -6.49 -13.70
CA GLY A 12 6.06 -7.89 -13.31
C GLY A 12 4.69 -8.57 -13.16
N GLU A 13 4.72 -9.78 -12.60
CA GLU A 13 3.56 -10.64 -12.44
C GLU A 13 2.48 -10.05 -11.52
N ASN A 14 1.26 -10.56 -11.71
CA ASN A 14 0.13 -10.27 -10.85
C ASN A 14 0.31 -10.85 -9.44
N LEU A 15 0.60 -10.02 -8.45
CA LEU A 15 0.68 -10.44 -7.05
C LEU A 15 -0.68 -10.85 -6.47
N ALA A 16 -1.78 -10.39 -7.06
CA ALA A 16 -3.14 -10.75 -6.68
C ALA A 16 -3.72 -11.85 -7.58
N SER A 17 -2.91 -12.82 -7.99
CA SER A 17 -3.30 -13.89 -8.93
C SER A 17 -4.47 -14.77 -8.48
N HIS A 18 -4.95 -14.62 -7.26
CA HIS A 18 -6.20 -15.21 -6.76
C HIS A 18 -7.45 -14.41 -7.18
N ARG A 19 -7.30 -13.24 -7.78
CA ARG A 19 -8.35 -12.41 -8.39
C ARG A 19 -8.41 -12.63 -9.90
N GLN A 20 -9.44 -12.11 -10.54
CA GLN A 20 -9.65 -12.23 -11.99
C GLN A 20 -9.20 -10.96 -12.73
N GLY A 21 -8.72 -11.12 -13.96
CA GLY A 21 -8.41 -10.03 -14.89
C GLY A 21 -6.94 -9.60 -14.90
N GLY A 22 -6.64 -8.68 -15.81
CA GLY A 22 -5.28 -8.17 -16.02
C GLY A 22 -4.82 -7.27 -14.89
N MET A 23 -3.72 -7.65 -14.25
CA MET A 23 -3.03 -6.84 -13.26
C MET A 23 -1.53 -7.06 -13.38
N ALA A 24 -0.76 -6.00 -13.32
CA ALA A 24 0.69 -6.05 -13.28
C ALA A 24 1.23 -5.15 -12.17
N HIS A 25 2.37 -5.49 -11.61
CA HIS A 25 2.96 -4.76 -10.50
C HIS A 25 4.42 -4.40 -10.76
N LYS A 26 4.85 -3.26 -10.23
CA LYS A 26 6.25 -2.94 -9.97
C LYS A 26 6.42 -2.90 -8.45
N VAL A 27 7.14 -3.87 -7.90
CA VAL A 27 7.38 -3.94 -6.45
C VAL A 27 8.48 -2.94 -6.10
N LEU A 28 8.12 -1.86 -5.43
CA LEU A 28 9.04 -0.79 -5.05
C LEU A 28 9.80 -1.16 -3.77
N PHE A 29 9.06 -1.59 -2.74
CA PHE A 29 9.62 -2.04 -1.47
C PHE A 29 8.80 -3.17 -0.87
N GLU A 30 9.49 -4.08 -0.19
CA GLU A 30 8.88 -5.11 0.65
C GLU A 30 9.48 -5.07 2.05
N GLY A 31 8.67 -5.44 3.04
CA GLY A 31 9.11 -5.70 4.39
C GLY A 31 9.69 -7.10 4.54
N GLU A 32 10.11 -7.44 5.74
CA GLU A 32 10.64 -8.76 6.07
C GLU A 32 9.51 -9.78 6.18
N GLU A 33 9.63 -10.88 5.43
CA GLU A 33 8.65 -11.97 5.45
C GLU A 33 8.55 -12.60 6.84
N GLY A 34 7.31 -12.70 7.35
CA GLY A 34 7.05 -13.23 8.69
C GLY A 34 7.19 -12.21 9.81
N SER A 35 7.72 -11.03 9.53
CA SER A 35 7.72 -9.93 10.50
C SER A 35 6.29 -9.46 10.79
N PRO A 36 5.95 -9.13 12.05
CA PRO A 36 4.66 -8.53 12.38
C PRO A 36 4.46 -7.16 11.71
N ASP A 37 5.55 -6.52 11.28
CA ASP A 37 5.55 -5.22 10.59
C ASP A 37 5.81 -5.35 9.07
N ASN A 38 5.49 -6.53 8.51
CA ASN A 38 5.63 -6.77 7.08
C ASN A 38 4.69 -5.88 6.24
N TYR A 39 5.16 -5.50 5.06
CA TYR A 39 4.43 -4.64 4.13
C TYR A 39 4.88 -4.88 2.68
N VAL A 40 4.11 -4.35 1.74
CA VAL A 40 4.53 -4.17 0.35
C VAL A 40 4.08 -2.81 -0.17
N LEU A 41 4.97 -2.10 -0.85
CA LEU A 41 4.68 -0.89 -1.63
C LEU A 41 4.88 -1.21 -3.10
N VAL A 42 3.83 -1.05 -3.89
CA VAL A 42 3.87 -1.34 -5.33
C VAL A 42 3.22 -0.22 -6.14
N LEU A 43 3.63 -0.08 -7.41
CA LEU A 43 2.76 0.43 -8.44
C LEU A 43 1.95 -0.75 -9.01
N ALA A 44 0.64 -0.63 -9.01
CA ALA A 44 -0.28 -1.59 -9.60
C ALA A 44 -0.92 -0.97 -10.84
N ARG A 45 -0.85 -1.68 -11.97
CA ARG A 45 -1.64 -1.37 -13.17
C ARG A 45 -2.76 -2.41 -13.24
N GLU A 46 -3.99 -1.94 -13.13
CA GLU A 46 -5.19 -2.76 -13.18
C GLU A 46 -5.89 -2.52 -14.52
N GLY A 47 -6.08 -3.59 -15.30
CA GLY A 47 -6.77 -3.54 -16.59
C GLY A 47 -8.29 -3.38 -16.44
N SER A 48 -8.95 -3.02 -17.54
CA SER A 48 -10.41 -2.85 -17.60
C SER A 48 -11.19 -4.14 -17.29
N ASP A 49 -10.57 -5.30 -17.43
CA ASP A 49 -11.12 -6.62 -17.11
C ASP A 49 -10.87 -7.07 -15.67
N TYR A 50 -10.13 -6.26 -14.87
CA TYR A 50 -9.87 -6.60 -13.48
C TYR A 50 -11.16 -6.67 -12.67
N TYR A 51 -11.31 -7.76 -11.92
CA TYR A 51 -12.44 -7.99 -11.03
C TYR A 51 -11.98 -8.47 -9.66
N SER A 52 -12.45 -7.78 -8.62
CA SER A 52 -12.37 -8.23 -7.24
C SER A 52 -13.76 -8.11 -6.61
N PRO A 53 -14.33 -9.19 -6.04
CA PRO A 53 -15.62 -9.12 -5.37
C PRO A 53 -15.55 -8.21 -4.15
N ARG A 54 -16.71 -7.89 -3.54
CA ARG A 54 -16.72 -7.22 -2.25
C ARG A 54 -16.00 -8.09 -1.22
N HIS A 55 -15.04 -7.50 -0.52
CA HIS A 55 -14.19 -8.21 0.43
C HIS A 55 -13.67 -7.26 1.52
N ARG A 56 -12.91 -7.80 2.45
CA ARG A 56 -12.21 -7.07 3.52
C ARG A 56 -10.86 -7.71 3.77
N HIS A 57 -9.99 -7.01 4.46
CA HIS A 57 -8.65 -7.47 4.80
C HIS A 57 -8.44 -7.51 6.32
N ALA A 58 -7.47 -8.30 6.78
CA ALA A 58 -6.97 -8.29 8.14
C ALA A 58 -5.71 -7.41 8.29
N TRP A 59 -5.51 -6.50 7.35
CA TRP A 59 -4.41 -5.53 7.29
C TRP A 59 -4.90 -4.21 6.73
N ASP A 60 -4.09 -3.18 6.87
CA ASP A 60 -4.38 -1.85 6.37
C ASP A 60 -3.84 -1.66 4.95
N GLN A 61 -4.46 -0.74 4.20
CA GLN A 61 -3.98 -0.32 2.89
C GLN A 61 -4.08 1.19 2.73
N VAL A 62 -3.10 1.76 2.01
CA VAL A 62 -3.17 3.09 1.43
C VAL A 62 -3.11 2.95 -0.08
N ARG A 63 -4.03 3.59 -0.80
CA ARG A 63 -4.07 3.63 -2.26
C ARG A 63 -4.05 5.06 -2.73
N PHE A 64 -3.06 5.45 -3.49
CA PHE A 64 -3.06 6.71 -4.20
C PHE A 64 -3.35 6.42 -5.67
N CYS A 65 -4.50 6.84 -6.16
CA CYS A 65 -4.87 6.70 -7.56
C CYS A 65 -4.09 7.73 -8.38
N LEU A 66 -3.15 7.25 -9.19
CA LEU A 66 -2.33 8.11 -10.06
C LEU A 66 -3.02 8.37 -11.38
N GLU A 67 -3.72 7.37 -11.91
CA GLU A 67 -4.45 7.45 -13.18
C GLU A 67 -5.74 6.64 -13.09
N GLY A 68 -6.81 7.15 -13.70
CA GLY A 68 -8.11 6.49 -13.77
C GLY A 68 -8.93 6.65 -12.49
N SER A 69 -9.66 5.60 -12.12
CA SER A 69 -10.56 5.57 -10.97
C SER A 69 -10.66 4.16 -10.39
N VAL A 70 -10.57 4.02 -9.08
CA VAL A 70 -10.68 2.76 -8.36
C VAL A 70 -12.06 2.68 -7.70
N PRO A 71 -13.03 1.91 -8.25
CA PRO A 71 -14.31 1.72 -7.60
C PRO A 71 -14.12 0.96 -6.28
N ILE A 72 -14.72 1.45 -5.20
CA ILE A 72 -14.61 0.86 -3.85
C ILE A 72 -15.98 0.64 -3.19
N GLY A 73 -17.04 0.99 -3.87
CA GLY A 73 -18.42 0.81 -3.46
C GLY A 73 -19.38 1.17 -4.59
N ARG A 74 -20.69 1.14 -4.32
CA ARG A 74 -21.71 1.44 -5.34
C ARG A 74 -21.52 2.84 -5.94
N ASP A 75 -21.35 3.84 -5.09
CA ASP A 75 -21.27 5.25 -5.46
C ASP A 75 -20.00 5.89 -4.84
N LEU A 76 -18.97 5.09 -4.66
CA LEU A 76 -17.72 5.50 -4.03
C LEU A 76 -16.53 4.97 -4.82
N SER A 77 -15.64 5.89 -5.18
CA SER A 77 -14.37 5.62 -5.86
C SER A 77 -13.23 6.38 -5.21
N VAL A 78 -12.01 6.01 -5.57
CA VAL A 78 -10.81 6.80 -5.36
C VAL A 78 -10.34 7.21 -6.74
N ASP A 79 -10.54 8.46 -7.10
CA ASP A 79 -10.28 8.99 -8.43
C ASP A 79 -8.83 9.49 -8.56
N ALA A 80 -8.37 9.74 -9.79
CA ALA A 80 -7.02 10.24 -10.04
C ALA A 80 -6.71 11.49 -9.18
N GLY A 81 -5.59 11.45 -8.46
CA GLY A 81 -5.17 12.47 -7.50
C GLY A 81 -5.77 12.31 -6.09
N GLU A 82 -6.67 11.35 -5.87
CA GLU A 82 -7.23 11.04 -4.56
C GLU A 82 -6.51 9.88 -3.88
N ILE A 83 -6.64 9.82 -2.56
CA ILE A 83 -6.03 8.79 -1.72
C ILE A 83 -7.13 8.07 -0.94
N GLY A 84 -7.10 6.74 -0.96
CA GLY A 84 -7.94 5.89 -0.13
C GLY A 84 -7.16 5.27 1.02
N TYR A 85 -7.65 5.41 2.26
CA TYR A 85 -7.19 4.62 3.39
C TYR A 85 -8.22 3.53 3.70
N PHE A 86 -7.77 2.29 3.72
CA PHE A 86 -8.57 1.08 3.91
C PHE A 86 -8.11 0.39 5.20
N PRO A 87 -8.68 0.75 6.35
CA PRO A 87 -8.36 0.10 7.61
C PRO A 87 -8.78 -1.37 7.61
N GLU A 88 -8.06 -2.19 8.36
CA GLU A 88 -8.39 -3.60 8.56
C GLU A 88 -9.86 -3.80 8.99
N GLY A 89 -10.48 -4.87 8.51
CA GLY A 89 -11.87 -5.23 8.77
C GLY A 89 -12.90 -4.46 7.96
N VAL A 90 -12.57 -3.33 7.34
CA VAL A 90 -13.50 -2.51 6.57
C VAL A 90 -13.82 -3.17 5.23
N PRO A 91 -15.11 -3.47 4.93
CA PRO A 91 -15.48 -4.05 3.66
C PRO A 91 -15.55 -3.00 2.55
N TYR A 92 -15.08 -3.35 1.35
CA TYR A 92 -15.17 -2.50 0.16
C TYR A 92 -15.30 -3.33 -1.12
N GLY A 93 -15.63 -2.67 -2.22
CA GLY A 93 -15.87 -3.28 -3.52
C GLY A 93 -17.37 -3.55 -3.78
N PRO A 94 -17.73 -4.24 -4.89
CA PRO A 94 -16.80 -4.85 -5.83
C PRO A 94 -15.94 -3.83 -6.57
N GLN A 95 -14.74 -4.26 -7.00
CA GLN A 95 -13.91 -3.51 -7.94
C GLN A 95 -14.07 -4.17 -9.30
N ALA A 96 -14.75 -3.50 -10.21
CA ALA A 96 -15.06 -4.04 -11.53
C ALA A 96 -15.21 -2.93 -12.56
N GLY A 97 -14.76 -3.20 -13.78
CA GLY A 97 -14.94 -2.31 -14.92
C GLY A 97 -14.14 -1.00 -14.83
N GLY A 98 -14.45 -0.09 -15.74
CA GLY A 98 -13.76 1.18 -15.89
C GLY A 98 -12.55 1.09 -16.81
N PRO A 99 -11.89 2.23 -17.12
CA PRO A 99 -10.65 2.26 -17.87
C PRO A 99 -9.50 1.64 -17.06
N ASP A 100 -8.39 1.36 -17.74
CA ASP A 100 -7.13 1.00 -17.09
C ASP A 100 -6.74 2.09 -16.10
N ARG A 101 -6.15 1.66 -14.99
CA ARG A 101 -5.75 2.56 -13.91
C ARG A 101 -4.39 2.22 -13.33
N ILE A 102 -3.72 3.22 -12.83
CA ILE A 102 -2.44 3.09 -12.12
C ILE A 102 -2.60 3.58 -10.69
N VAL A 103 -2.22 2.74 -9.75
CA VAL A 103 -2.38 2.97 -8.32
C VAL A 103 -1.05 2.73 -7.62
N LEU A 104 -0.59 3.69 -6.82
CA LEU A 104 0.39 3.41 -5.79
C LEU A 104 -0.33 2.74 -4.62
N LEU A 105 0.03 1.50 -4.33
CA LEU A 105 -0.62 0.67 -3.31
C LEU A 105 0.39 0.28 -2.24
N LEU A 106 0.14 0.69 -1.01
CA LEU A 106 0.79 0.18 0.19
C LEU A 106 -0.18 -0.78 0.90
N GLN A 107 0.27 -2.00 1.17
CA GLN A 107 -0.39 -2.96 2.06
C GLN A 107 0.54 -3.25 3.22
N PHE A 108 0.03 -3.19 4.43
CA PHE A 108 0.86 -3.32 5.63
C PHE A 108 0.05 -3.82 6.82
N ALA A 109 0.72 -4.44 7.78
CA ALA A 109 0.08 -4.98 8.96
C ALA A 109 -0.75 -3.92 9.70
N GLY A 110 -1.98 -4.26 10.04
CA GLY A 110 -2.90 -3.40 10.79
C GLY A 110 -2.62 -3.41 12.29
N SER A 111 -3.36 -2.59 13.02
CA SER A 111 -3.20 -2.43 14.48
C SER A 111 -3.58 -3.68 15.29
N SER A 112 -4.30 -4.64 14.69
CA SER A 112 -4.62 -5.93 15.33
C SER A 112 -3.40 -6.83 15.54
N GLY A 113 -2.28 -6.55 14.84
CA GLY A 113 -1.08 -7.38 14.87
C GLY A 113 -1.24 -8.75 14.16
N LEU A 114 -2.32 -8.95 13.38
CA LEU A 114 -2.53 -10.19 12.63
C LEU A 114 -1.51 -10.39 11.50
N GLY A 115 -0.82 -9.33 11.13
CA GLY A 115 0.23 -9.37 10.12
C GLY A 115 -0.30 -9.22 8.69
N TYR A 116 0.63 -9.38 7.76
CA TYR A 116 0.41 -9.32 6.32
C TYR A 116 1.22 -10.43 5.65
N LEU A 117 0.59 -11.21 4.76
CA LEU A 117 1.31 -12.25 4.01
C LEU A 117 2.11 -11.61 2.86
N SER A 118 3.40 -11.97 2.77
CA SER A 118 4.22 -11.60 1.62
C SER A 118 3.71 -12.25 0.32
N ALA A 119 4.10 -11.68 -0.82
CA ALA A 119 3.83 -12.28 -2.12
C ALA A 119 4.40 -13.71 -2.22
N GLY A 120 5.58 -13.93 -1.62
CA GLY A 120 6.21 -15.25 -1.55
C GLY A 120 5.39 -16.26 -0.76
N GLN A 121 4.90 -15.88 0.41
CA GLN A 121 4.01 -16.73 1.22
C GLN A 121 2.71 -17.06 0.48
N MET A 122 2.09 -16.07 -0.13
CA MET A 122 0.86 -16.27 -0.92
C MET A 122 1.08 -17.21 -2.10
N ARG A 123 2.19 -17.06 -2.84
CA ARG A 123 2.53 -17.92 -3.98
C ARG A 123 2.72 -19.38 -3.53
N ARG A 124 3.56 -19.65 -2.53
CA ARG A 124 3.78 -21.00 -2.00
C ARG A 124 2.49 -21.65 -1.51
N ALA A 125 1.66 -20.91 -0.77
CA ALA A 125 0.39 -21.44 -0.29
C ALA A 125 -0.59 -21.74 -1.43
N ARG A 126 -0.64 -20.88 -2.47
CA ARG A 126 -1.46 -21.10 -3.65
C ARG A 126 -1.00 -22.30 -4.45
N GLU A 127 0.30 -22.49 -4.65
CA GLU A 127 0.89 -23.66 -5.31
C GLU A 127 0.50 -24.95 -4.59
N ALA A 128 0.64 -24.99 -3.27
CA ALA A 128 0.24 -26.15 -2.46
C ALA A 128 -1.26 -26.45 -2.62
N LEU A 129 -2.13 -25.45 -2.54
CA LEU A 129 -3.57 -25.60 -2.72
C LEU A 129 -3.96 -26.03 -4.14
N SER A 130 -3.18 -25.71 -5.16
CA SER A 130 -3.44 -26.11 -6.55
C SER A 130 -3.36 -27.63 -6.74
N ALA A 131 -2.69 -28.37 -5.85
CA ALA A 131 -2.72 -29.83 -5.83
C ALA A 131 -4.05 -30.39 -5.28
N GLU A 132 -4.83 -29.59 -4.55
CA GLU A 132 -6.08 -30.01 -3.90
C GLU A 132 -7.34 -29.46 -4.59
N GLY A 133 -7.20 -28.47 -5.47
CA GLY A 133 -8.34 -27.85 -6.13
C GLY A 133 -7.94 -26.74 -7.10
N ARG A 134 -8.90 -25.89 -7.46
CA ARG A 134 -8.68 -24.78 -8.39
C ARG A 134 -9.20 -23.45 -7.87
N PHE A 135 -8.55 -22.38 -8.31
CA PHE A 135 -8.97 -21.01 -8.07
C PHE A 135 -9.83 -20.50 -9.23
N GLU A 136 -11.05 -20.07 -8.95
CA GLU A 136 -11.98 -19.58 -9.94
C GLU A 136 -12.79 -18.40 -9.39
N LYS A 137 -12.76 -17.26 -10.04
CA LYS A 137 -13.53 -16.05 -9.69
C LYS A 137 -13.42 -15.63 -8.22
N GLY A 138 -12.21 -15.70 -7.65
CA GLY A 138 -11.97 -15.35 -6.26
C GLY A 138 -12.39 -16.41 -5.23
N VAL A 139 -12.75 -17.62 -5.69
CA VAL A 139 -13.10 -18.76 -4.85
C VAL A 139 -12.11 -19.88 -5.08
N PHE A 140 -11.65 -20.50 -3.99
CA PHE A 140 -10.95 -21.79 -4.04
C PHE A 140 -11.98 -22.90 -3.99
N ARG A 141 -12.01 -23.74 -5.04
CA ARG A 141 -12.86 -24.92 -5.16
C ARG A 141 -12.04 -26.16 -4.89
N ARG A 142 -12.27 -26.77 -3.72
CA ARG A 142 -11.56 -27.99 -3.31
C ARG A 142 -12.12 -29.21 -4.04
N GLU A 143 -11.23 -29.99 -4.61
CA GLU A 143 -11.54 -31.25 -5.30
C GLU A 143 -11.04 -32.46 -4.52
N ARG A 144 -9.99 -32.29 -3.70
CA ARG A 144 -9.34 -33.34 -2.90
C ARG A 144 -8.97 -32.79 -1.53
N GLY A 145 -8.70 -33.70 -0.58
CA GLY A 145 -8.30 -33.33 0.79
C GLY A 145 -9.46 -32.90 1.67
N GLU A 146 -9.13 -32.50 2.90
CA GLU A 146 -10.10 -32.12 3.92
C GLU A 146 -10.34 -30.60 3.91
N GLY A 147 -11.58 -30.21 4.22
CA GLY A 147 -11.96 -28.81 4.41
C GLY A 147 -13.17 -28.38 3.57
N PRO A 148 -13.56 -27.11 3.60
CA PRO A 148 -14.69 -26.59 2.85
C PRO A 148 -14.54 -26.76 1.34
N LYS A 149 -15.60 -27.22 0.66
CA LYS A 149 -15.61 -27.37 -0.80
C LYS A 149 -15.41 -26.05 -1.55
N ASN A 150 -16.01 -24.97 -1.05
CA ASN A 150 -15.86 -23.64 -1.61
C ASN A 150 -15.46 -22.68 -0.48
N GLN A 151 -14.42 -21.91 -0.69
CA GLN A 151 -13.90 -20.96 0.28
C GLN A 151 -13.42 -19.71 -0.47
N ASP A 152 -13.46 -18.53 0.16
CA ASP A 152 -12.79 -17.37 -0.42
C ASP A 152 -11.33 -17.72 -0.71
N ALA A 153 -10.85 -17.33 -1.88
CA ALA A 153 -9.52 -17.71 -2.35
C ALA A 153 -8.41 -17.23 -1.42
N TYR A 154 -8.55 -16.00 -0.87
CA TYR A 154 -7.56 -15.47 0.05
C TYR A 154 -7.62 -16.15 1.42
N GLU A 155 -8.81 -16.46 1.94
CA GLU A 155 -8.96 -17.19 3.20
C GLU A 155 -8.36 -18.61 3.13
N ALA A 156 -8.48 -19.27 1.97
CA ALA A 156 -7.83 -20.55 1.73
C ALA A 156 -6.31 -20.43 1.76
N ILE A 157 -5.77 -19.42 1.04
CA ILE A 157 -4.33 -19.11 1.00
C ILE A 157 -3.82 -18.77 2.40
N TRP A 158 -4.54 -17.93 3.14
CA TRP A 158 -4.17 -17.57 4.51
C TRP A 158 -4.08 -18.80 5.43
N ARG A 159 -5.11 -19.65 5.40
CA ARG A 159 -5.12 -20.89 6.20
C ARG A 159 -3.95 -21.81 5.84
N GLN A 160 -3.66 -21.95 4.56
CA GLN A 160 -2.54 -22.77 4.08
C GLN A 160 -1.19 -22.18 4.52
N ALA A 161 -1.03 -20.89 4.48
CA ALA A 161 0.23 -20.22 4.84
C ALA A 161 0.47 -20.19 6.37
N THR A 162 -0.59 -20.04 7.16
CA THR A 162 -0.48 -19.77 8.61
C THR A 162 -0.93 -20.93 9.50
N GLY A 163 -1.56 -21.97 8.94
CA GLY A 163 -2.18 -23.07 9.69
C GLY A 163 -3.45 -22.69 10.44
N ARG A 164 -3.93 -21.44 10.34
CA ARG A 164 -5.07 -20.92 11.09
C ARG A 164 -6.07 -20.21 10.17
N PRO A 165 -7.39 -20.24 10.47
CA PRO A 165 -8.35 -19.42 9.76
C PRO A 165 -8.03 -17.93 9.97
N ILE A 166 -8.32 -17.13 8.95
CA ILE A 166 -8.22 -15.68 9.09
C ILE A 166 -9.32 -15.18 10.03
N VAL A 167 -8.96 -14.28 10.93
CA VAL A 167 -9.90 -13.58 11.81
C VAL A 167 -9.89 -12.12 11.42
N TYR A 168 -11.03 -11.62 10.95
CA TYR A 168 -11.14 -10.22 10.58
C TYR A 168 -11.43 -9.37 11.82
N PRO A 169 -10.63 -8.33 12.07
CA PRO A 169 -10.93 -7.38 13.13
C PRO A 169 -12.30 -6.72 12.91
N LYS A 170 -12.93 -6.30 14.01
CA LYS A 170 -14.13 -5.47 13.91
C LYS A 170 -13.76 -4.14 13.24
N PRO A 171 -14.47 -3.73 12.16
CA PRO A 171 -14.14 -2.51 11.47
C PRO A 171 -14.32 -1.28 12.37
N ARG A 172 -13.35 -0.38 12.38
CA ARG A 172 -13.40 0.91 13.09
C ARG A 172 -14.19 1.96 12.30
N TYR A 173 -14.29 1.80 10.99
CA TYR A 173 -14.97 2.70 10.06
C TYR A 173 -16.02 1.93 9.26
N LYS A 174 -17.06 2.62 8.83
CA LYS A 174 -18.13 2.01 8.01
C LYS A 174 -17.70 1.74 6.57
N THR A 175 -16.83 2.59 6.04
CA THR A 175 -16.31 2.55 4.67
C THR A 175 -14.83 2.92 4.67
N PRO A 176 -14.07 2.64 3.61
CA PRO A 176 -12.78 3.28 3.40
C PRO A 176 -12.89 4.81 3.46
N ILE A 177 -11.81 5.46 3.82
CA ILE A 177 -11.73 6.92 3.89
C ILE A 177 -11.13 7.42 2.60
N VAL A 178 -11.88 8.25 1.86
CA VAL A 178 -11.37 8.93 0.65
C VAL A 178 -10.91 10.32 1.03
N ILE A 179 -9.66 10.62 0.70
CA ILE A 179 -8.97 11.87 0.97
C ILE A 179 -8.75 12.57 -0.36
N ARG A 180 -9.18 13.84 -0.45
CA ARG A 180 -9.00 14.71 -1.60
C ARG A 180 -7.91 15.74 -1.30
N PRO A 181 -6.66 15.52 -1.71
CA PRO A 181 -5.54 16.39 -1.36
C PRO A 181 -5.77 17.85 -1.71
N GLY A 182 -6.48 18.12 -2.83
CA GLY A 182 -6.81 19.49 -3.25
C GLY A 182 -7.65 20.29 -2.24
N GLY A 183 -8.36 19.63 -1.33
CA GLY A 183 -9.12 20.28 -0.25
C GLY A 183 -8.28 20.71 0.95
N PHE A 184 -7.01 20.33 1.01
CA PHE A 184 -6.10 20.65 2.11
C PHE A 184 -5.17 21.81 1.72
N PRO A 185 -5.10 22.90 2.51
CA PRO A 185 -4.24 24.02 2.19
C PRO A 185 -2.77 23.65 2.36
N TRP A 186 -1.93 24.11 1.42
CA TRP A 186 -0.50 24.11 1.59
C TRP A 186 -0.10 25.14 2.68
N ARG A 187 0.78 24.72 3.57
CA ARG A 187 1.35 25.57 4.63
C ARG A 187 2.86 25.62 4.45
N PRO A 188 3.50 26.79 4.59
CA PRO A 188 4.96 26.85 4.61
C PRO A 188 5.53 25.91 5.69
N ALA A 189 6.61 25.22 5.39
CA ALA A 189 7.38 24.50 6.38
C ALA A 189 8.13 25.53 7.25
N GLU A 190 8.03 25.39 8.56
CA GLU A 190 8.64 26.33 9.50
C GLU A 190 10.17 26.35 9.33
N GLY A 191 10.74 27.52 9.18
CA GLY A 191 12.20 27.72 9.07
C GLY A 191 12.82 27.24 7.75
N VAL A 192 12.04 26.80 6.75
CA VAL A 192 12.56 26.27 5.49
C VAL A 192 11.95 26.99 4.29
N ALA A 193 12.73 27.83 3.62
CA ALA A 193 12.28 28.57 2.45
C ALA A 193 12.01 27.63 1.26
N GLY A 194 10.97 27.92 0.47
CA GLY A 194 10.61 27.14 -0.72
C GLY A 194 10.05 25.75 -0.44
N VAL A 195 9.72 25.43 0.83
CA VAL A 195 9.12 24.15 1.20
C VAL A 195 7.73 24.38 1.80
N ARG A 196 6.76 23.62 1.35
CA ARG A 196 5.37 23.64 1.81
C ARG A 196 4.92 22.23 2.13
N ARG A 197 4.05 22.09 3.13
CA ARG A 197 3.48 20.80 3.54
C ARG A 197 1.97 20.91 3.69
N ARG A 198 1.27 19.82 3.43
CA ARG A 198 -0.12 19.61 3.82
C ARG A 198 -0.26 18.22 4.44
N THR A 199 -0.78 18.17 5.66
CA THR A 199 -1.12 16.92 6.35
C THR A 199 -2.51 16.50 5.92
N LEU A 200 -2.59 15.32 5.33
CA LEU A 200 -3.83 14.78 4.74
C LEU A 200 -4.61 13.93 5.76
N GLY A 201 -3.92 13.33 6.71
CA GLY A 201 -4.55 12.54 7.76
C GLY A 201 -3.55 11.96 8.74
N VAL A 202 -4.03 11.79 9.98
CA VAL A 202 -3.32 11.08 11.04
C VAL A 202 -4.27 10.02 11.59
N PHE A 203 -3.82 8.78 11.62
CA PHE A 203 -4.58 7.61 12.06
C PHE A 203 -3.86 6.97 13.25
N PRO A 204 -4.13 7.46 14.46
CA PRO A 204 -3.36 7.11 15.66
C PRO A 204 -3.48 5.63 16.03
N GLU A 205 -4.59 4.96 15.68
CA GLU A 205 -4.81 3.55 15.95
C GLU A 205 -3.76 2.63 15.29
N ARG A 206 -3.12 3.11 14.20
CA ARG A 206 -2.03 2.40 13.53
C ARG A 206 -0.69 3.16 13.60
N GLY A 207 -0.69 4.38 14.13
CA GLY A 207 0.47 5.26 14.07
C GLY A 207 0.83 5.63 12.62
N LEU A 208 -0.20 5.85 11.80
CA LEU A 208 -0.06 6.21 10.38
C LEU A 208 -0.28 7.71 10.20
N SER A 209 0.59 8.37 9.44
CA SER A 209 0.33 9.71 8.89
C SER A 209 0.53 9.75 7.38
N LEU A 210 -0.27 10.58 6.71
CA LEU A 210 -0.23 10.83 5.29
C LEU A 210 -0.04 12.33 5.06
N ASP A 211 1.02 12.69 4.34
CA ASP A 211 1.38 14.06 4.06
C ASP A 211 1.74 14.25 2.59
N MET A 212 1.63 15.47 2.10
CA MET A 212 2.32 15.90 0.89
C MET A 212 3.30 17.01 1.21
N VAL A 213 4.44 17.00 0.54
CA VAL A 213 5.50 18.00 0.65
C VAL A 213 5.81 18.52 -0.74
N ALA A 214 5.79 19.83 -0.90
CA ALA A 214 6.19 20.50 -2.13
C ALA A 214 7.48 21.29 -1.88
N LEU A 215 8.43 21.18 -2.81
CA LEU A 215 9.68 21.92 -2.83
C LEU A 215 9.74 22.73 -4.12
N ASP A 216 9.98 24.02 -3.99
CA ASP A 216 10.27 24.87 -5.14
C ASP A 216 11.66 24.50 -5.68
N LYS A 217 11.89 24.71 -6.98
CA LYS A 217 13.19 24.48 -7.61
C LYS A 217 14.32 25.17 -6.83
N GLY A 218 15.37 24.41 -6.51
CA GLY A 218 16.51 24.87 -5.72
C GLY A 218 16.31 24.82 -4.20
N ALA A 219 15.10 24.51 -3.73
CA ALA A 219 14.87 24.31 -2.30
C ALA A 219 15.47 22.98 -1.80
N ALA A 220 15.79 22.97 -0.52
CA ALA A 220 16.24 21.77 0.18
C ALA A 220 15.49 21.61 1.50
N TRP A 221 15.17 20.38 1.85
CA TRP A 221 14.48 20.02 3.08
C TRP A 221 15.17 18.85 3.77
N ALA A 222 15.50 19.03 5.06
CA ALA A 222 15.97 17.94 5.90
C ALA A 222 14.78 17.08 6.34
N ALA A 223 14.72 15.85 5.88
CA ALA A 223 13.83 14.84 6.42
C ALA A 223 14.49 14.26 7.68
N ASP A 224 14.28 14.93 8.84
CA ASP A 224 14.91 14.56 10.09
C ASP A 224 14.62 13.12 10.49
N PRO A 225 15.53 12.46 11.23
CA PRO A 225 15.29 11.13 11.80
C PRO A 225 13.99 11.09 12.61
N GLY A 226 13.24 10.01 12.47
CA GLY A 226 11.97 9.81 13.20
C GLY A 226 11.79 8.35 13.59
N ASP A 227 10.82 8.09 14.47
CA ASP A 227 10.53 6.75 15.01
C ASP A 227 9.69 5.89 14.05
N ALA A 228 9.19 6.47 12.97
CA ALA A 228 8.36 5.79 11.99
C ALA A 228 9.16 5.46 10.71
N ARG A 229 8.87 4.32 10.10
CA ARG A 229 9.28 4.06 8.70
C ARG A 229 8.56 5.07 7.81
N ARG A 230 9.31 5.70 6.91
CA ARG A 230 8.75 6.62 5.91
C ARG A 230 8.93 6.03 4.52
N LEU A 231 7.82 5.94 3.82
CA LEU A 231 7.74 5.57 2.41
C LEU A 231 7.33 6.82 1.65
N VAL A 232 8.20 7.31 0.79
CA VAL A 232 7.99 8.53 0.02
C VAL A 232 7.87 8.17 -1.44
N PHE A 233 6.89 8.75 -2.11
CA PHE A 233 6.70 8.62 -3.55
C PHE A 233 6.76 10.00 -4.21
N VAL A 234 7.59 10.13 -5.23
CA VAL A 234 7.75 11.37 -6.00
C VAL A 234 6.62 11.44 -7.02
N THR A 235 5.65 12.32 -6.79
CA THR A 235 4.51 12.52 -7.69
C THR A 235 4.86 13.44 -8.84
N ALA A 236 5.80 14.37 -8.65
CA ALA A 236 6.32 15.28 -9.69
C ALA A 236 7.73 15.75 -9.34
N GLY A 237 8.52 16.10 -10.38
CA GLY A 237 9.82 16.73 -10.25
C GLY A 237 10.99 15.76 -10.21
N ALA A 238 12.19 16.34 -10.00
CA ALA A 238 13.47 15.64 -9.98
C ALA A 238 14.45 16.33 -9.02
N GLY A 239 15.44 15.58 -8.53
CA GLY A 239 16.46 16.12 -7.64
C GLY A 239 17.33 15.03 -7.02
N ARG A 240 17.77 15.25 -5.78
CA ARG A 240 18.57 14.30 -5.03
C ARG A 240 18.01 14.08 -3.64
N TRP A 241 18.10 12.85 -3.17
CA TRP A 241 17.83 12.46 -1.79
C TRP A 241 19.13 11.91 -1.18
N GLY A 242 19.80 12.70 -0.37
CA GLY A 242 21.20 12.45 -0.05
C GLY A 242 22.03 12.44 -1.33
N GLU A 243 22.77 11.35 -1.56
CA GLU A 243 23.58 11.16 -2.77
C GLU A 243 22.82 10.51 -3.93
N GLU A 244 21.60 10.03 -3.71
CA GLU A 244 20.81 9.32 -4.71
C GLU A 244 19.94 10.27 -5.54
N ALA A 245 19.93 10.10 -6.86
CA ALA A 245 19.04 10.86 -7.74
C ALA A 245 17.62 10.30 -7.71
N TYR A 246 16.63 11.19 -7.72
CA TYR A 246 15.22 10.84 -7.92
C TYR A 246 14.61 11.61 -9.11
N VAL A 247 13.61 11.02 -9.68
CA VAL A 247 12.72 11.59 -10.71
C VAL A 247 11.27 11.27 -10.37
N THR A 248 10.32 11.81 -11.11
CA THR A 248 8.91 11.42 -11.00
C THR A 248 8.74 9.90 -11.00
N GLN A 249 7.90 9.38 -10.12
CA GLN A 249 7.69 7.95 -9.83
C GLN A 249 8.90 7.24 -9.17
N SER A 250 9.85 7.97 -8.60
CA SER A 250 10.79 7.36 -7.67
C SER A 250 10.10 7.10 -6.33
N ALA A 251 10.51 6.02 -5.67
CA ALA A 251 10.12 5.71 -4.30
C ALA A 251 11.36 5.72 -3.39
N ILE A 252 11.21 6.27 -2.21
CA ILE A 252 12.28 6.37 -1.20
C ILE A 252 11.81 5.71 0.09
N ARG A 253 12.66 4.89 0.70
CA ARG A 253 12.44 4.29 2.00
C ARG A 253 13.44 4.80 3.00
N LEU A 254 12.92 5.28 4.13
CA LEU A 254 13.66 5.63 5.33
C LEU A 254 13.18 4.74 6.47
N GLU A 255 14.07 3.98 7.07
CA GLU A 255 13.77 3.19 8.26
C GLU A 255 13.76 4.08 9.52
N PRO A 256 13.19 3.62 10.65
CA PRO A 256 13.26 4.37 11.91
C PRO A 256 14.69 4.76 12.26
N GLY A 257 14.88 6.02 12.66
CA GLY A 257 16.19 6.59 12.96
C GLY A 257 16.97 7.10 11.74
N GLU A 258 16.54 6.83 10.52
CA GLU A 258 17.17 7.38 9.33
C GLU A 258 16.62 8.78 8.99
N GLY A 259 17.50 9.65 8.54
CA GLY A 259 17.20 10.96 7.98
C GLY A 259 18.08 11.24 6.78
N ALA A 260 17.66 12.17 5.93
CA ALA A 260 18.46 12.64 4.81
C ALA A 260 17.93 13.97 4.28
N THR A 261 18.78 14.73 3.61
CA THR A 261 18.37 15.95 2.92
C THR A 261 17.85 15.61 1.53
N VAL A 262 16.67 16.14 1.20
CA VAL A 262 16.15 16.16 -0.16
C VAL A 262 16.41 17.54 -0.78
N SER A 263 16.91 17.60 -2.00
CA SER A 263 17.10 18.83 -2.77
C SER A 263 16.36 18.72 -4.11
N ALA A 264 15.67 19.78 -4.49
CA ALA A 264 14.86 19.84 -5.69
C ALA A 264 15.63 20.51 -6.85
N ALA A 265 15.88 19.77 -7.92
CA ALA A 265 16.41 20.35 -9.17
C ALA A 265 15.30 20.98 -10.04
N GLU A 266 14.08 20.57 -9.82
CA GLU A 266 12.83 21.07 -10.41
C GLU A 266 11.78 21.20 -9.31
N ASP A 267 10.67 21.94 -9.58
CA ASP A 267 9.54 21.94 -8.67
C ASP A 267 9.11 20.49 -8.38
N THR A 268 9.11 20.11 -7.13
CA THR A 268 8.96 18.71 -6.71
C THR A 268 7.75 18.57 -5.78
N GLU A 269 6.98 17.51 -5.98
CA GLU A 269 5.90 17.12 -5.07
C GLU A 269 6.10 15.67 -4.61
N LEU A 270 6.00 15.46 -3.30
CA LEU A 270 6.24 14.19 -2.63
C LEU A 270 4.97 13.76 -1.88
N PHE A 271 4.58 12.51 -2.01
CA PHE A 271 3.62 11.87 -1.13
C PHE A 271 4.37 11.07 -0.07
N VAL A 272 4.14 11.39 1.20
CA VAL A 272 4.85 10.82 2.34
C VAL A 272 3.88 10.00 3.18
N ILE A 273 4.20 8.73 3.35
CA ILE A 273 3.51 7.80 4.25
C ILE A 273 4.45 7.48 5.40
N ALA A 274 4.10 7.85 6.62
CA ALA A 274 4.85 7.45 7.80
C ALA A 274 4.02 6.47 8.63
N ALA A 275 4.59 5.29 8.91
CA ALA A 275 3.95 4.24 9.69
C ALA A 275 4.85 3.83 10.85
N ALA A 276 4.34 3.97 12.08
CA ALA A 276 5.05 3.51 13.26
C ALA A 276 5.23 1.99 13.21
N PRO A 277 6.38 1.44 13.65
CA PRO A 277 6.58 0.00 13.79
C PRO A 277 5.52 -0.61 14.72
N ILE A 278 5.05 -1.80 14.38
CA ILE A 278 4.24 -2.60 15.31
C ILE A 278 5.17 -3.11 16.39
N ARG A 279 5.02 -2.58 17.58
CA ARG A 279 5.71 -3.11 18.75
C ARG A 279 4.96 -4.37 19.20
N THR A 280 5.54 -5.56 18.98
CA THR A 280 5.09 -6.73 19.70
C THR A 280 5.26 -6.43 21.18
N ALA A 281 4.18 -6.54 21.97
CA ALA A 281 4.32 -6.52 23.43
C ALA A 281 5.43 -7.53 23.76
N ALA A 282 6.47 -7.07 24.46
CA ALA A 282 7.52 -7.95 24.93
C ALA A 282 6.80 -9.11 25.63
N ALA A 283 7.05 -10.34 25.16
CA ALA A 283 6.50 -11.54 25.78
C ALA A 283 6.81 -11.43 27.27
N GLY A 284 5.75 -11.39 28.07
CA GLY A 284 5.72 -10.88 29.43
C GLY A 284 6.89 -11.25 30.31
N ALA A 285 7.26 -10.28 31.12
CA ALA A 285 8.05 -10.53 32.33
C ALA A 285 7.21 -11.32 33.33
#